data_070fc84cc1f63c619d2e36186ef88af9
#
_entry.id   070fc84cc1f63c619d2e36186ef88af9
#
_cell.length_a   1.000
_cell.length_b   1.000
_cell.length_c   1.000
_cell.angle_alpha   90.00
_cell.angle_beta   90.00
_cell.angle_gamma   90.00
#
_symmetry.space_group_name_H-M   'P 1'
#
loop_
_entity.id
_entity.type
_entity.pdbx_description
1 polymer ?
#
loop_
_entity_poly.entity_id
_entity_poly.type
_entity_poly.pdbx_seq_one_letter_code
_entity_poly.pdbx_strand_id
1 'polypeptide(L)'
;MDRQSNRFSWHPGIVGPDQEVSALITLVQSFSDTGLVQARVRDAILSQLPHHELGEFDIDLLLDHRDSRQPIIFDTDHFEGYERPRLVLHEVTDQLGQAFLVLEGPEPALGWESLVSSLTSLVDSMGIRLTVITDSIPIPTPHTRPAIVTRWASRPELILGSTSPFG
;
A
#
# COMPACT_ATOMS: atom_id res chain seq x y z
N MET A 1 -28.91 5.37 10.14
CA MET A 1 -27.84 4.86 11.03
C MET A 1 -26.80 4.23 10.12
N ASP A 2 -25.85 5.07 9.74
CA ASP A 2 -24.92 4.83 8.63
C ASP A 2 -23.90 3.76 8.99
N ARG A 3 -23.99 2.60 8.36
CA ARG A 3 -23.01 1.51 8.44
C ARG A 3 -21.87 1.71 7.43
N GLN A 4 -21.35 2.91 7.27
CA GLN A 4 -20.03 3.13 6.74
C GLN A 4 -19.03 2.98 7.90
N SER A 5 -18.92 1.76 8.41
CA SER A 5 -17.93 1.46 9.44
C SER A 5 -16.55 1.68 8.85
N ASN A 6 -15.82 2.61 9.44
CA ASN A 6 -14.40 2.76 9.24
C ASN A 6 -13.74 1.37 9.28
N ARG A 7 -13.20 0.91 8.15
CA ARG A 7 -12.58 -0.42 8.04
C ARG A 7 -11.17 -0.46 8.60
N PHE A 8 -10.66 0.68 9.06
CA PHE A 8 -9.34 0.79 9.66
C PHE A 8 -9.45 0.69 11.18
N SER A 9 -8.54 -0.07 11.77
CA SER A 9 -8.41 -0.23 13.22
C SER A 9 -6.99 0.08 13.65
N TRP A 10 -6.84 1.01 14.60
CA TRP A 10 -5.57 1.27 15.26
C TRP A 10 -5.16 0.07 16.12
N HIS A 11 -3.86 -0.21 16.20
CA HIS A 11 -3.36 -1.19 17.15
C HIS A 11 -3.56 -0.74 18.60
N PRO A 12 -3.63 -1.67 19.57
CA PRO A 12 -3.86 -1.34 20.97
C PRO A 12 -2.84 -0.31 21.50
N GLY A 13 -3.35 0.80 22.03
CA GLY A 13 -2.53 1.88 22.58
C GLY A 13 -2.07 2.91 21.53
N ILE A 14 -2.36 2.72 20.27
CA ILE A 14 -2.06 3.68 19.20
C ILE A 14 -3.33 4.45 18.83
N VAL A 15 -3.22 5.75 18.69
CA VAL A 15 -4.32 6.65 18.30
C VAL A 15 -3.96 7.55 17.11
N GLY A 16 -2.75 7.42 16.60
CA GLY A 16 -2.21 8.19 15.48
C GLY A 16 -0.71 8.00 15.35
N PRO A 17 -0.07 8.66 14.36
CA PRO A 17 1.37 8.70 14.23
C PRO A 17 2.03 9.37 15.45
N ASP A 18 3.25 8.94 15.77
CA ASP A 18 4.05 9.54 16.85
C ASP A 18 4.62 10.91 16.45
N GLN A 19 4.78 11.16 15.15
CA GLN A 19 5.31 12.38 14.60
C GLN A 19 4.33 13.04 13.62
N GLU A 20 4.57 14.31 13.29
CA GLU A 20 3.84 14.96 12.21
C GLU A 20 4.19 14.31 10.87
N VAL A 21 3.18 13.83 10.16
CA VAL A 21 3.31 13.16 8.87
C VAL A 21 2.59 13.98 7.79
N SER A 22 3.16 14.08 6.61
CA SER A 22 2.56 14.83 5.50
C SER A 22 2.47 14.06 4.20
N ALA A 23 3.00 12.84 4.16
CA ALA A 23 3.03 11.99 2.99
C ALA A 23 2.63 10.56 3.33
N LEU A 24 1.94 9.92 2.38
CA LEU A 24 1.59 8.51 2.39
C LEU A 24 2.05 7.86 1.09
N ILE A 25 2.77 6.75 1.18
CA ILE A 25 3.10 5.89 0.06
C ILE A 25 2.23 4.64 0.13
N THR A 26 1.51 4.32 -0.95
CA THR A 26 0.72 3.10 -1.03
C THR A 26 1.44 2.06 -1.88
N LEU A 27 1.68 0.91 -1.30
CA LEU A 27 2.37 -0.25 -1.87
C LEU A 27 1.43 -1.47 -1.80
N VAL A 28 0.27 -1.32 -2.38
CA VAL A 28 -0.77 -2.34 -2.44
C VAL A 28 -0.50 -3.19 -3.67
N GLN A 29 -0.02 -4.41 -3.46
CA GLN A 29 0.42 -5.32 -4.53
C GLN A 29 -0.71 -5.60 -5.50
N SER A 30 -0.60 -5.04 -6.70
CA SER A 30 -1.59 -5.23 -7.75
C SER A 30 -1.36 -6.54 -8.52
N PHE A 31 -2.42 -7.04 -9.13
CA PHE A 31 -2.36 -8.19 -10.03
C PHE A 31 -1.37 -7.97 -11.19
N SER A 32 -1.21 -6.73 -11.62
CA SER A 32 -0.33 -6.35 -12.75
C SER A 32 1.10 -6.02 -12.35
N ASP A 33 1.47 -6.11 -11.05
CA ASP A 33 2.80 -5.69 -10.56
C ASP A 33 3.95 -6.46 -11.23
N THR A 34 4.38 -5.96 -12.38
CA THR A 34 5.42 -6.57 -13.20
C THR A 34 6.79 -6.40 -12.56
N GLY A 35 7.46 -7.52 -12.33
CA GLY A 35 8.78 -7.52 -11.69
C GLY A 35 8.75 -7.25 -10.19
N LEU A 36 7.58 -7.33 -9.55
CA LEU A 36 7.39 -7.14 -8.12
C LEU A 36 7.90 -5.77 -7.63
N VAL A 37 7.61 -4.72 -8.40
CA VAL A 37 8.13 -3.36 -8.10
C VAL A 37 7.64 -2.90 -6.73
N GLN A 38 6.35 -3.05 -6.44
CA GLN A 38 5.78 -2.63 -5.15
C GLN A 38 6.36 -3.42 -3.98
N ALA A 39 6.49 -4.76 -4.13
CA ALA A 39 7.11 -5.61 -3.12
C ALA A 39 8.56 -5.20 -2.87
N ARG A 40 9.34 -4.93 -3.92
CA ARG A 40 10.73 -4.50 -3.80
C ARG A 40 10.87 -3.13 -3.15
N VAL A 41 10.00 -2.19 -3.46
CA VAL A 41 9.98 -0.85 -2.82
C VAL A 41 9.62 -0.98 -1.34
N ARG A 42 8.60 -1.78 -1.01
CA ARG A 42 8.24 -2.09 0.37
C ARG A 42 9.44 -2.67 1.13
N ASP A 43 10.04 -3.73 0.59
CA ASP A 43 11.15 -4.41 1.24
C ASP A 43 12.35 -3.47 1.42
N ALA A 44 12.64 -2.61 0.44
CA ALA A 44 13.70 -1.62 0.55
C ALA A 44 13.41 -0.58 1.65
N ILE A 45 12.18 -0.12 1.78
CA ILE A 45 11.78 0.84 2.83
C ILE A 45 11.81 0.16 4.20
N LEU A 46 11.05 -0.91 4.38
CA LEU A 46 10.83 -1.52 5.69
C LEU A 46 12.07 -2.29 6.22
N SER A 47 12.98 -2.75 5.34
CA SER A 47 14.22 -3.39 5.81
C SER A 47 15.33 -2.40 6.20
N GLN A 48 15.27 -1.15 5.71
CA GLN A 48 16.37 -0.19 5.89
C GLN A 48 16.01 0.98 6.81
N LEU A 49 14.73 1.29 6.99
CA LEU A 49 14.29 2.43 7.77
C LEU A 49 13.58 2.01 9.06
N PRO A 50 13.78 2.74 10.16
CA PRO A 50 13.00 2.55 11.38
C PRO A 50 11.51 2.70 11.07
N HIS A 51 10.72 1.74 11.52
CA HIS A 51 9.27 1.78 11.32
C HIS A 51 8.53 1.03 12.42
N HIS A 52 7.24 1.30 12.55
CA HIS A 52 6.33 0.53 13.39
C HIS A 52 4.92 0.54 12.79
N GLU A 53 4.13 -0.47 13.13
CA GLU A 53 2.76 -0.61 12.67
C GLU A 53 1.84 0.31 13.47
N LEU A 54 1.01 1.09 12.79
CA LEU A 54 -0.01 1.94 13.40
C LEU A 54 -1.36 1.23 13.53
N GLY A 55 -1.71 0.44 12.53
CA GLY A 55 -2.99 -0.26 12.45
C GLY A 55 -3.21 -0.96 11.13
N GLU A 56 -4.36 -1.58 10.96
CA GLU A 56 -4.67 -2.35 9.75
C GLU A 56 -6.12 -2.18 9.30
N PHE A 57 -6.36 -2.42 8.02
CA PHE A 57 -7.70 -2.54 7.47
C PHE A 57 -8.25 -3.96 7.66
N ASP A 58 -9.58 -4.06 7.79
CA ASP A 58 -10.26 -5.36 7.86
C ASP A 58 -10.18 -6.07 6.51
N ILE A 59 -9.20 -6.97 6.40
CA ILE A 59 -8.86 -7.65 5.15
C ILE A 59 -9.93 -8.67 4.73
N ASP A 60 -10.68 -9.26 5.65
CA ASP A 60 -11.70 -10.26 5.36
C ASP A 60 -12.86 -9.67 4.53
N LEU A 61 -13.05 -8.36 4.59
CA LEU A 61 -14.03 -7.64 3.80
C LEU A 61 -13.49 -7.15 2.44
N LEU A 62 -12.21 -7.29 2.22
CA LEU A 62 -11.49 -6.75 1.06
C LEU A 62 -10.98 -7.83 0.11
N LEU A 63 -10.76 -9.06 0.58
CA LEU A 63 -10.24 -10.16 -0.25
C LEU A 63 -11.33 -11.19 -0.59
N ASP A 64 -11.25 -11.72 -1.81
CA ASP A 64 -11.89 -12.98 -2.14
C ASP A 64 -10.91 -14.13 -1.86
N HIS A 65 -11.10 -14.80 -0.73
CA HIS A 65 -10.25 -15.92 -0.30
C HIS A 65 -10.31 -17.14 -1.23
N ARG A 66 -11.19 -17.16 -2.22
CA ARG A 66 -11.20 -18.21 -3.25
C ARG A 66 -10.18 -17.95 -4.34
N ASP A 67 -9.96 -16.69 -4.68
CA ASP A 67 -9.00 -16.26 -5.72
C ASP A 67 -7.61 -16.00 -5.15
N SER A 68 -7.54 -15.49 -3.91
CA SER A 68 -6.29 -15.12 -3.22
C SER A 68 -6.03 -16.06 -2.04
N ARG A 69 -5.70 -17.31 -2.35
CA ARG A 69 -5.33 -18.30 -1.32
C ARG A 69 -3.88 -18.13 -0.93
N GLN A 70 -3.66 -17.97 0.38
CA GLN A 70 -2.30 -18.02 0.91
C GLN A 70 -1.74 -19.45 0.83
N PRO A 71 -0.47 -19.61 0.47
CA PRO A 71 0.16 -20.92 0.50
C PRO A 71 0.20 -21.46 1.94
N ILE A 72 -0.12 -22.72 2.08
CA ILE A 72 0.03 -23.48 3.33
C ILE A 72 0.85 -24.74 3.04
N ILE A 73 1.61 -25.17 4.01
CA ILE A 73 2.42 -26.37 3.91
C ILE A 73 1.67 -27.52 4.60
N PHE A 74 1.57 -28.66 3.92
CA PHE A 74 1.12 -29.90 4.54
C PHE A 74 2.35 -30.68 4.96
N ASP A 75 2.58 -30.78 6.27
CA ASP A 75 3.67 -31.56 6.82
C ASP A 75 3.13 -32.82 7.53
N THR A 76 3.46 -33.96 6.95
CA THR A 76 3.14 -35.31 7.43
C THR A 76 1.64 -35.55 7.66
N ASP A 77 1.03 -34.92 8.67
CA ASP A 77 -0.36 -35.14 9.09
C ASP A 77 -1.12 -33.86 9.47
N HIS A 78 -0.49 -32.67 9.30
CA HIS A 78 -1.09 -31.39 9.62
C HIS A 78 -0.70 -30.28 8.64
N PHE A 79 -1.45 -29.17 8.65
CA PHE A 79 -1.14 -27.97 7.90
C PHE A 79 -0.42 -26.96 8.80
N GLU A 80 0.61 -26.31 8.24
CA GLU A 80 1.38 -25.27 8.91
C GLU A 80 1.72 -24.12 7.95
N GLY A 81 2.31 -23.05 8.48
CA GLY A 81 2.82 -21.94 7.70
C GLY A 81 1.73 -21.02 7.14
N TYR A 82 0.51 -21.02 7.69
CA TYR A 82 -0.51 -20.05 7.28
C TYR A 82 -0.17 -18.66 7.79
N GLU A 83 0.08 -17.76 6.86
CA GLU A 83 0.22 -16.33 7.13
C GLU A 83 -1.05 -15.60 6.69
N ARG A 84 -1.73 -14.96 7.65
CA ARG A 84 -2.92 -14.16 7.32
C ARG A 84 -2.50 -12.97 6.45
N PRO A 85 -3.14 -12.73 5.29
CA PRO A 85 -2.91 -11.48 4.55
C PRO A 85 -3.31 -10.29 5.42
N ARG A 86 -2.58 -9.19 5.30
CA ARG A 86 -2.81 -7.96 6.08
C ARG A 86 -2.66 -6.74 5.17
N LEU A 87 -3.46 -5.71 5.40
CA LEU A 87 -3.31 -4.40 4.78
C LEU A 87 -2.99 -3.42 5.91
N VAL A 88 -1.70 -3.13 6.06
CA VAL A 88 -1.12 -2.50 7.25
C VAL A 88 -0.63 -1.09 6.95
N LEU A 89 -0.91 -0.17 7.87
CA LEU A 89 -0.37 1.18 7.86
C LEU A 89 0.82 1.27 8.83
N HIS A 90 1.97 1.68 8.30
CA HIS A 90 3.20 1.90 9.06
C HIS A 90 3.52 3.38 9.15
N GLU A 91 4.07 3.82 10.28
CA GLU A 91 4.88 5.02 10.36
C GLU A 91 6.34 4.65 10.13
N VAL A 92 6.99 5.37 9.23
CA VAL A 92 8.38 5.15 8.82
C VAL A 92 9.15 6.44 9.00
N THR A 93 10.35 6.37 9.54
CA THR A 93 11.24 7.53 9.69
C THR A 93 12.38 7.45 8.67
N ASP A 94 12.56 8.49 7.87
CA ASP A 94 13.63 8.56 6.89
C ASP A 94 15.01 8.85 7.52
N GLN A 95 16.05 8.87 6.69
CA GLN A 95 17.42 9.14 7.13
C GLN A 95 17.64 10.58 7.64
N LEU A 96 16.71 11.50 7.36
CA LEU A 96 16.73 12.88 7.85
C LEU A 96 15.91 13.05 9.14
N GLY A 97 15.32 11.96 9.65
CA GLY A 97 14.48 11.97 10.83
C GLY A 97 13.05 12.46 10.57
N GLN A 98 12.61 12.50 9.30
CA GLN A 98 11.25 12.89 8.94
C GLN A 98 10.35 11.67 8.82
N ALA A 99 9.17 11.77 9.43
CA ALA A 99 8.18 10.69 9.37
C ALA A 99 7.28 10.79 8.13
N PHE A 100 6.95 9.63 7.58
CA PHE A 100 5.96 9.45 6.53
C PHE A 100 5.22 8.11 6.74
N LEU A 101 4.11 7.93 6.05
CA LEU A 101 3.30 6.72 6.16
C LEU A 101 3.52 5.79 4.96
N VAL A 102 3.44 4.49 5.24
CA VAL A 102 3.41 3.44 4.21
C VAL A 102 2.20 2.56 4.47
N LEU A 103 1.33 2.42 3.48
CA LEU A 103 0.27 1.43 3.44
C LEU A 103 0.73 0.28 2.56
N GLU A 104 0.81 -0.92 3.10
CA GLU A 104 1.26 -2.10 2.36
C GLU A 104 0.34 -3.30 2.57
N GLY A 105 0.26 -4.15 1.56
CA GLY A 105 -0.53 -5.38 1.60
C GLY A 105 -1.03 -5.82 0.23
N PRO A 106 -1.91 -6.83 0.17
CA PRO A 106 -2.49 -7.30 -1.07
C PRO A 106 -3.52 -6.34 -1.64
N GLU A 107 -3.68 -6.37 -2.96
CA GLU A 107 -4.74 -5.64 -3.66
C GLU A 107 -6.12 -6.16 -3.23
N PRO A 108 -7.04 -5.26 -2.85
CA PRO A 108 -8.42 -5.65 -2.57
C PRO A 108 -9.14 -6.17 -3.80
N ALA A 109 -9.80 -7.31 -3.67
CA ALA A 109 -10.71 -7.84 -4.69
C ALA A 109 -12.13 -7.29 -4.55
N LEU A 110 -12.50 -6.85 -3.36
CA LEU A 110 -13.85 -6.42 -2.98
C LEU A 110 -13.80 -5.11 -2.19
N GLY A 111 -14.94 -4.45 -2.07
CA GLY A 111 -15.13 -3.34 -1.14
C GLY A 111 -14.32 -2.07 -1.42
N TRP A 112 -13.90 -1.86 -2.66
CA TRP A 112 -13.08 -0.73 -3.09
C TRP A 112 -13.61 0.64 -2.66
N GLU A 113 -14.90 0.92 -2.87
CA GLU A 113 -15.48 2.22 -2.48
C GLU A 113 -15.38 2.45 -0.98
N SER A 114 -15.59 1.41 -0.19
CA SER A 114 -15.48 1.49 1.26
C SER A 114 -14.05 1.66 1.73
N LEU A 115 -13.09 0.98 1.09
CA LEU A 115 -11.66 1.18 1.36
C LEU A 115 -11.23 2.60 1.02
N VAL A 116 -11.56 3.09 -0.17
CA VAL A 116 -11.21 4.45 -0.62
C VAL A 116 -11.82 5.50 0.32
N SER A 117 -13.09 5.34 0.71
CA SER A 117 -13.72 6.24 1.66
C SER A 117 -13.03 6.24 3.03
N SER A 118 -12.69 5.06 3.56
CA SER A 118 -11.99 4.94 4.84
C SER A 118 -10.57 5.51 4.77
N LEU A 119 -9.85 5.23 3.69
CA LEU A 119 -8.50 5.75 3.47
C LEU A 119 -8.51 7.28 3.31
N THR A 120 -9.45 7.82 2.56
CA THR A 120 -9.61 9.28 2.42
C THR A 120 -9.88 9.94 3.77
N SER A 121 -10.79 9.38 4.56
CA SER A 121 -11.08 9.90 5.90
C SER A 121 -9.84 9.84 6.81
N LEU A 122 -9.04 8.79 6.71
CA LEU A 122 -7.80 8.62 7.45
C LEU A 122 -6.76 9.67 7.03
N VAL A 123 -6.54 9.84 5.72
CA VAL A 123 -5.64 10.83 5.12
C VAL A 123 -6.01 12.25 5.56
N ASP A 124 -7.31 12.59 5.49
CA ASP A 124 -7.81 13.91 5.89
C ASP A 124 -7.63 14.15 7.40
N SER A 125 -7.91 13.14 8.22
CA SER A 125 -7.80 13.27 9.70
C SER A 125 -6.36 13.47 10.16
N MET A 126 -5.38 12.94 9.43
CA MET A 126 -3.95 13.07 9.73
C MET A 126 -3.29 14.26 9.02
N GLY A 127 -4.02 15.02 8.18
CA GLY A 127 -3.47 16.16 7.45
C GLY A 127 -2.46 15.77 6.36
N ILE A 128 -2.56 14.58 5.78
CA ILE A 128 -1.68 14.11 4.71
C ILE A 128 -1.89 14.97 3.46
N ARG A 129 -0.82 15.58 2.96
CA ARG A 129 -0.86 16.50 1.81
C ARG A 129 -0.52 15.84 0.49
N LEU A 130 0.19 14.71 0.53
CA LEU A 130 0.64 13.99 -0.64
C LEU A 130 0.44 12.48 -0.44
N THR A 131 -0.35 11.86 -1.32
CA THR A 131 -0.43 10.40 -1.42
C THR A 131 0.21 9.97 -2.73
N VAL A 132 1.18 9.06 -2.64
CA VAL A 132 1.90 8.50 -3.79
C VAL A 132 1.46 7.04 -3.97
N ILE A 133 1.01 6.71 -5.16
CA ILE A 133 0.68 5.35 -5.56
C ILE A 133 1.71 4.91 -6.60
N THR A 134 2.31 3.75 -6.40
CA THR A 134 3.21 3.14 -7.38
C THR A 134 2.58 1.88 -7.93
N ASP A 135 2.74 1.66 -9.22
CA ASP A 135 2.31 0.42 -9.89
C ASP A 135 3.23 0.12 -11.06
N SER A 136 3.15 -1.09 -11.60
CA SER A 136 3.87 -1.48 -12.81
C SER A 136 3.00 -2.37 -13.68
N ILE A 137 3.05 -2.13 -14.98
CA ILE A 137 2.30 -2.90 -15.98
C ILE A 137 3.26 -3.50 -17.02
N PRO A 138 2.95 -4.68 -17.56
CA PRO A 138 3.73 -5.26 -18.64
C PRO A 138 3.53 -4.46 -19.91
N ILE A 139 4.63 -4.02 -20.54
CA ILE A 139 4.60 -3.35 -21.84
C ILE A 139 5.62 -4.00 -22.77
N PRO A 140 5.39 -3.98 -24.11
CA PRO A 140 6.29 -4.58 -25.10
C PRO A 140 7.53 -3.70 -25.32
N THR A 141 8.36 -3.53 -24.29
CA THR A 141 9.62 -2.78 -24.36
C THR A 141 10.80 -3.74 -24.27
N PRO A 142 11.75 -3.70 -25.22
CA PRO A 142 12.96 -4.51 -25.12
C PRO A 142 13.75 -4.22 -23.85
N HIS A 143 14.31 -5.25 -23.22
CA HIS A 143 15.12 -5.13 -22.00
C HIS A 143 16.36 -4.24 -22.16
N THR A 144 16.76 -3.96 -23.38
CA THR A 144 17.88 -3.06 -23.72
C THR A 144 17.51 -1.58 -23.70
N ARG A 145 16.24 -1.25 -23.50
CA ARG A 145 15.75 0.13 -23.38
C ARG A 145 15.48 0.48 -21.93
N PRO A 146 15.64 1.75 -21.55
CA PRO A 146 15.21 2.21 -20.23
C PRO A 146 13.73 1.93 -20.00
N ALA A 147 13.36 1.65 -18.74
CA ALA A 147 11.96 1.54 -18.36
C ALA A 147 11.21 2.86 -18.61
N ILE A 148 10.01 2.76 -19.16
CA ILE A 148 9.14 3.91 -19.37
C ILE A 148 8.43 4.19 -18.04
N VAL A 149 8.50 5.43 -17.58
CA VAL A 149 7.79 5.88 -16.37
C VAL A 149 6.71 6.86 -16.81
N THR A 150 5.46 6.48 -16.59
CA THR A 150 4.30 7.37 -16.77
C THR A 150 3.92 7.95 -15.41
N ARG A 151 3.60 9.22 -15.36
CA ARG A 151 3.14 9.90 -14.15
C ARG A 151 1.76 10.47 -14.38
N TRP A 152 0.94 10.33 -13.36
CA TRP A 152 -0.37 10.93 -13.27
C TRP A 152 -0.52 11.63 -11.93
N ALA A 153 -1.30 12.69 -11.86
CA ALA A 153 -1.58 13.37 -10.60
C ALA A 153 -2.95 14.04 -10.63
N SER A 154 -3.53 14.22 -9.47
CA SER A 154 -4.80 14.96 -9.30
C SER A 154 -4.65 16.46 -9.62
N ARG A 155 -3.41 16.98 -9.61
CA ARG A 155 -3.09 18.38 -9.90
C ARG A 155 -1.87 18.45 -10.82
N PRO A 156 -1.92 19.26 -11.91
CA PRO A 156 -0.84 19.33 -12.91
C PRO A 156 0.52 19.73 -12.32
N GLU A 157 0.54 20.57 -11.29
CA GLU A 157 1.78 21.04 -10.65
C GLU A 157 2.56 19.93 -9.94
N LEU A 158 1.94 18.78 -9.68
CA LEU A 158 2.61 17.60 -9.11
C LEU A 158 3.36 16.80 -10.16
N ILE A 159 3.14 17.06 -11.46
CA ILE A 159 3.80 16.35 -12.57
C ILE A 159 4.99 17.18 -13.04
N LEU A 160 6.14 17.03 -12.39
CA LEU A 160 7.36 17.71 -12.80
C LEU A 160 8.08 16.90 -13.90
N GLY A 161 8.28 17.53 -15.07
CA GLY A 161 9.19 17.03 -16.11
C GLY A 161 8.77 15.72 -16.81
N SER A 162 7.49 15.36 -16.80
CA SER A 162 7.00 14.15 -17.48
C SER A 162 6.49 14.48 -18.88
N THR A 163 7.08 13.87 -19.89
CA THR A 163 6.42 13.70 -21.20
C THR A 163 5.70 12.37 -21.18
N SER A 164 4.39 12.37 -21.42
CA SER A 164 3.65 11.11 -21.57
C SER A 164 4.19 10.34 -22.77
N PRO A 165 4.57 9.06 -22.64
CA PRO A 165 4.97 8.25 -23.78
C PRO A 165 3.77 7.87 -24.68
N PHE A 166 2.56 8.18 -24.26
CA PHE A 166 1.31 7.91 -24.97
C PHE A 166 0.71 9.17 -25.64
N GLY A 167 1.48 10.25 -25.81
CA GLY A 167 1.24 11.42 -26.63
C GLY A 167 0.34 12.46 -26.01
#